data_c72ed3b1b1cc79c5e5693d7c69439db5
#
_entry.id   c72ed3b1b1cc79c5e5693d7c69439db5
#
_cell.length_a   1.000
_cell.length_b   1.000
_cell.length_c   1.000
_cell.angle_alpha   90.00
_cell.angle_beta   90.00
_cell.angle_gamma   90.00
#
_symmetry.space_group_name_H-M   'P 1'
#
loop_
_entity.id
_entity.type
_entity.pdbx_description
1 polymer ?
#
loop_
_entity_poly.entity_id
_entity_poly.type
_entity_poly.pdbx_seq_one_letter_code
_entity_poly.pdbx_strand_id
1 'polypeptide(L)'
;MTIFPAEVDAFLGSSIIGRARKKGVITVNCFDIRAYTLDKHNRVDDYAYGGGQGMLMQADPICRCFDDIKAKFPTTHTVYMSPKGKKLTQAKAKKLLNYDSLTILCGHYEGVDQRAIDLIADEEISVGDYVLTGGELPAMILTDAVARMVKGVLSDDVCFEDESIYGGLLEYPQYTRPPVYRGLEVPEVLTGGNTAKIEEWKLKQSLKVTRENRKDLYTKYMRKKTRTMKYLNRSMSEKMLGKVYGLMQRSFPKDELRTYAEQKRLFSLPCFDMTVLENFTEIIGFISVWDLDGFRYVEHLAVSAKHRGMGYGSKILKDYMSSHPSERYVLEVEPPRDEVSKKRVEFYEKLGFTLNDYEYIQPALSGKEVELRIMATGGALSEEEFNGIRKILYGVVYKKAID
;
A
#
# COMPACT_ATOMS: atom_id res chain seq x y z
N MET A 1 -21.49 -23.27 14.09
CA MET A 1 -22.08 -23.29 15.43
C MET A 1 -22.90 -22.04 15.61
N THR A 2 -24.20 -22.13 15.79
CA THR A 2 -25.13 -20.99 15.85
C THR A 2 -26.40 -21.39 16.60
N ILE A 3 -27.19 -20.42 17.03
CA ILE A 3 -28.53 -20.64 17.56
C ILE A 3 -29.63 -20.39 16.51
N PHE A 4 -29.23 -20.05 15.26
CA PHE A 4 -30.10 -19.81 14.11
C PHE A 4 -29.62 -20.59 12.88
N PRO A 5 -29.59 -21.92 12.92
CA PRO A 5 -29.04 -22.75 11.84
C PRO A 5 -29.83 -22.60 10.52
N ALA A 6 -31.14 -22.42 10.59
CA ALA A 6 -31.98 -22.31 9.41
C ALA A 6 -31.66 -21.07 8.55
N GLU A 7 -31.44 -19.92 9.20
CA GLU A 7 -31.10 -18.66 8.54
C GLU A 7 -29.74 -18.74 7.85
N VAL A 8 -28.74 -19.30 8.52
CA VAL A 8 -27.39 -19.49 7.97
C VAL A 8 -27.43 -20.49 6.81
N ASP A 9 -28.14 -21.60 6.96
CA ASP A 9 -28.25 -22.62 5.92
C ASP A 9 -28.99 -22.12 4.69
N ALA A 10 -30.07 -21.35 4.87
CA ALA A 10 -30.83 -20.74 3.78
C ALA A 10 -29.96 -19.79 2.94
N PHE A 11 -29.16 -18.90 3.61
CA PHE A 11 -28.27 -17.98 2.91
C PHE A 11 -27.17 -18.74 2.17
N LEU A 12 -26.44 -19.62 2.84
CA LEU A 12 -25.34 -20.40 2.25
C LEU A 12 -25.80 -21.48 1.27
N GLY A 13 -27.10 -21.81 1.25
CA GLY A 13 -27.75 -22.68 0.28
C GLY A 13 -28.10 -22.00 -1.05
N SER A 14 -27.94 -20.66 -1.12
CA SER A 14 -28.33 -19.85 -2.27
C SER A 14 -27.15 -19.53 -3.19
N SER A 15 -27.46 -19.02 -4.42
CA SER A 15 -26.53 -18.43 -5.38
C SER A 15 -25.30 -19.31 -5.67
N ILE A 16 -24.10 -18.73 -5.71
CA ILE A 16 -22.82 -19.38 -6.05
C ILE A 16 -22.45 -20.41 -5.00
N ILE A 17 -22.51 -20.05 -3.71
CA ILE A 17 -22.18 -20.94 -2.58
C ILE A 17 -23.12 -22.15 -2.57
N GLY A 18 -24.43 -21.93 -2.74
CA GLY A 18 -25.40 -23.02 -2.81
C GLY A 18 -25.17 -23.97 -4.01
N ARG A 19 -24.73 -23.45 -5.16
CA ARG A 19 -24.35 -24.29 -6.31
C ARG A 19 -23.11 -25.12 -6.01
N ALA A 20 -22.10 -24.53 -5.37
CA ALA A 20 -20.87 -25.22 -4.98
C ALA A 20 -21.15 -26.34 -3.96
N ARG A 21 -22.04 -26.10 -2.99
CA ARG A 21 -22.54 -27.13 -2.05
C ARG A 21 -23.24 -28.28 -2.80
N LYS A 22 -24.16 -27.96 -3.71
CA LYS A 22 -24.90 -28.98 -4.52
C LYS A 22 -23.97 -29.82 -5.40
N LYS A 23 -22.85 -29.23 -5.86
CA LYS A 23 -21.81 -29.95 -6.63
C LYS A 23 -20.83 -30.73 -5.78
N GLY A 24 -20.90 -30.63 -4.45
CA GLY A 24 -19.97 -31.27 -3.53
C GLY A 24 -18.57 -30.64 -3.51
N VAL A 25 -18.40 -29.44 -4.07
CA VAL A 25 -17.10 -28.71 -4.06
C VAL A 25 -16.77 -28.21 -2.66
N ILE A 26 -17.78 -27.79 -1.90
CA ILE A 26 -17.69 -27.41 -0.50
C ILE A 26 -18.81 -28.05 0.29
N THR A 27 -18.55 -28.29 1.58
CA THR A 27 -19.56 -28.79 2.53
C THR A 27 -19.75 -27.75 3.62
N VAL A 28 -21.01 -27.45 3.96
CA VAL A 28 -21.35 -26.55 5.06
C VAL A 28 -22.36 -27.28 5.95
N ASN A 29 -22.03 -27.42 7.23
CA ASN A 29 -22.88 -28.00 8.24
C ASN A 29 -23.22 -26.95 9.28
N CYS A 30 -24.51 -26.74 9.56
CA CYS A 30 -24.98 -25.85 10.60
C CYS A 30 -25.35 -26.64 11.83
N PHE A 31 -24.63 -26.40 12.93
CA PHE A 31 -24.87 -27.07 14.23
C PHE A 31 -25.65 -26.12 15.14
N ASP A 32 -26.83 -26.58 15.60
CA ASP A 32 -27.63 -25.83 16.56
C ASP A 32 -27.08 -26.03 17.97
N ILE A 33 -26.56 -24.96 18.56
CA ILE A 33 -26.01 -24.99 19.93
C ILE A 33 -27.10 -25.37 20.94
N ARG A 34 -28.39 -25.06 20.69
CA ARG A 34 -29.50 -25.41 21.55
C ARG A 34 -29.70 -26.91 21.68
N ALA A 35 -29.28 -27.70 20.71
CA ALA A 35 -29.37 -29.17 20.77
C ALA A 35 -28.40 -29.81 21.77
N TYR A 36 -27.43 -29.04 22.28
CA TYR A 36 -26.37 -29.53 23.18
C TYR A 36 -26.52 -29.07 24.63
N THR A 37 -27.56 -28.25 24.95
CA THR A 37 -27.82 -27.86 26.33
C THR A 37 -28.50 -28.99 27.10
N LEU A 38 -28.24 -29.04 28.40
CA LEU A 38 -28.91 -29.93 29.35
C LEU A 38 -30.14 -29.29 29.99
N ASP A 39 -30.40 -28.02 29.68
CA ASP A 39 -31.57 -27.33 30.20
C ASP A 39 -32.86 -27.85 29.53
N LYS A 40 -33.86 -28.18 30.32
CA LYS A 40 -35.14 -28.72 29.86
C LYS A 40 -35.94 -27.78 28.94
N HIS A 41 -35.59 -26.48 28.94
CA HIS A 41 -36.22 -25.46 28.09
C HIS A 41 -35.29 -25.01 26.92
N ASN A 42 -34.21 -25.77 26.67
CA ASN A 42 -33.22 -25.53 25.65
C ASN A 42 -32.56 -24.10 25.75
N ARG A 43 -32.44 -23.60 26.99
CA ARG A 43 -31.74 -22.32 27.22
C ARG A 43 -30.25 -22.53 27.06
N VAL A 44 -29.62 -21.53 26.42
CA VAL A 44 -28.17 -21.53 26.14
C VAL A 44 -27.50 -20.25 26.65
N ASP A 45 -28.23 -19.43 27.40
CA ASP A 45 -27.83 -18.13 27.91
C ASP A 45 -28.13 -18.03 29.41
N ASP A 46 -27.38 -17.16 30.11
CA ASP A 46 -27.55 -16.84 31.51
C ASP A 46 -27.02 -15.45 31.84
N TYR A 47 -27.31 -14.94 33.04
CA TYR A 47 -26.85 -13.63 33.50
C TYR A 47 -25.33 -13.59 33.65
N ALA A 48 -24.74 -12.42 33.28
CA ALA A 48 -23.32 -12.20 33.46
C ALA A 48 -22.92 -12.06 34.93
N TYR A 49 -21.81 -12.65 35.34
CA TYR A 49 -21.19 -12.37 36.63
C TYR A 49 -20.73 -10.89 36.65
N GLY A 50 -20.85 -10.27 37.82
CA GLY A 50 -20.50 -8.85 38.02
C GLY A 50 -21.66 -7.89 37.69
N GLY A 51 -22.81 -8.38 37.31
CA GLY A 51 -23.99 -7.59 36.95
C GLY A 51 -23.87 -6.99 35.55
N GLY A 52 -24.92 -6.28 35.14
CA GLY A 52 -25.04 -5.68 33.80
C GLY A 52 -26.42 -6.00 33.20
N GLN A 53 -26.73 -5.35 32.10
CA GLN A 53 -27.94 -5.66 31.31
C GLN A 53 -27.63 -6.76 30.28
N GLY A 54 -28.59 -7.64 30.03
CA GLY A 54 -28.49 -8.69 29.03
C GLY A 54 -27.97 -10.03 29.54
N MET A 55 -27.83 -10.96 28.63
CA MET A 55 -27.47 -12.36 28.87
C MET A 55 -26.20 -12.71 28.10
N LEU A 56 -25.44 -13.70 28.55
CA LEU A 56 -24.29 -14.28 27.83
C LEU A 56 -24.62 -15.72 27.43
N MET A 57 -24.10 -16.14 26.29
CA MET A 57 -24.14 -17.55 25.89
C MET A 57 -23.27 -18.39 26.84
N GLN A 58 -23.86 -19.45 27.36
CA GLN A 58 -23.22 -20.35 28.32
C GLN A 58 -22.09 -21.19 27.68
N ALA A 59 -21.04 -21.47 28.45
CA ALA A 59 -19.90 -22.27 27.98
C ALA A 59 -20.26 -23.73 27.70
N ASP A 60 -21.08 -24.38 28.57
CA ASP A 60 -21.35 -25.83 28.47
C ASP A 60 -21.99 -26.25 27.14
N PRO A 61 -23.10 -25.64 26.65
CA PRO A 61 -23.70 -26.05 25.37
C PRO A 61 -22.78 -25.77 24.19
N ILE A 62 -21.98 -24.72 24.24
CA ILE A 62 -21.01 -24.39 23.20
C ILE A 62 -19.90 -25.42 23.14
N CYS A 63 -19.28 -25.75 24.28
CA CYS A 63 -18.22 -26.75 24.35
C CYS A 63 -18.70 -28.14 23.94
N ARG A 64 -19.89 -28.57 24.37
CA ARG A 64 -20.49 -29.85 23.93
C ARG A 64 -20.75 -29.90 22.43
N CYS A 65 -21.24 -28.83 21.85
CA CYS A 65 -21.41 -28.70 20.40
C CYS A 65 -20.06 -28.80 19.69
N PHE A 66 -19.05 -28.15 20.23
CA PHE A 66 -17.70 -28.21 19.68
C PHE A 66 -17.06 -29.60 19.78
N ASP A 67 -17.24 -30.30 20.90
CA ASP A 67 -16.72 -31.66 21.10
C ASP A 67 -17.28 -32.63 20.05
N ASP A 68 -18.57 -32.56 19.73
CA ASP A 68 -19.18 -33.33 18.65
C ASP A 68 -18.60 -32.96 17.26
N ILE A 69 -18.37 -31.68 17.01
CA ILE A 69 -17.72 -31.21 15.77
C ILE A 69 -16.29 -31.72 15.71
N LYS A 70 -15.52 -31.60 16.79
CA LYS A 70 -14.12 -32.03 16.87
C LYS A 70 -13.95 -33.53 16.68
N ALA A 71 -14.90 -34.30 17.14
CA ALA A 71 -14.94 -35.77 16.90
C ALA A 71 -15.11 -36.08 15.40
N LYS A 72 -15.88 -35.29 14.67
CA LYS A 72 -16.13 -35.46 13.22
C LYS A 72 -15.03 -34.83 12.35
N PHE A 73 -14.45 -33.72 12.82
CA PHE A 73 -13.45 -32.93 12.12
C PHE A 73 -12.25 -32.60 13.02
N PRO A 74 -11.37 -33.59 13.31
CA PRO A 74 -10.29 -33.47 14.30
C PRO A 74 -9.31 -32.31 14.06
N THR A 75 -9.10 -31.92 12.80
CA THR A 75 -8.14 -30.89 12.38
C THR A 75 -8.80 -29.53 12.11
N THR A 76 -10.06 -29.34 12.54
CA THR A 76 -10.78 -28.08 12.28
C THR A 76 -10.09 -26.89 12.97
N HIS A 77 -9.99 -25.78 12.26
CA HIS A 77 -9.54 -24.48 12.79
C HIS A 77 -10.78 -23.67 13.21
N THR A 78 -10.81 -23.21 14.44
CA THR A 78 -12.00 -22.60 15.04
C THR A 78 -11.87 -21.08 15.08
N VAL A 79 -12.84 -20.39 14.50
CA VAL A 79 -12.94 -18.95 14.45
C VAL A 79 -14.16 -18.47 15.22
N TYR A 80 -13.96 -17.59 16.19
CA TYR A 80 -15.05 -16.86 16.83
C TYR A 80 -15.27 -15.51 16.13
N MET A 81 -16.50 -15.23 15.70
CA MET A 81 -16.87 -13.95 15.10
C MET A 81 -17.12 -12.90 16.19
N SER A 82 -16.23 -11.95 16.34
CA SER A 82 -16.21 -11.00 17.45
C SER A 82 -15.76 -9.60 17.00
N PRO A 83 -16.38 -8.51 17.46
CA PRO A 83 -15.86 -7.15 17.22
C PRO A 83 -14.46 -6.90 17.83
N LYS A 84 -14.06 -7.70 18.83
CA LYS A 84 -12.73 -7.64 19.48
C LYS A 84 -11.64 -8.26 18.61
N GLY A 85 -12.01 -9.09 17.63
CA GLY A 85 -11.11 -9.85 16.77
C GLY A 85 -10.31 -8.98 15.80
N LYS A 86 -9.29 -9.57 15.19
CA LYS A 86 -8.54 -8.96 14.10
C LYS A 86 -9.43 -8.80 12.86
N LYS A 87 -9.32 -7.64 12.17
CA LYS A 87 -10.13 -7.38 10.97
C LYS A 87 -9.92 -8.43 9.88
N LEU A 88 -11.02 -8.93 9.33
CA LEU A 88 -11.01 -9.74 8.11
C LEU A 88 -10.43 -8.94 6.95
N THR A 89 -9.47 -9.52 6.28
CA THR A 89 -8.85 -8.99 5.06
C THR A 89 -8.76 -10.10 4.02
N GLN A 90 -8.59 -9.75 2.74
CA GLN A 90 -8.38 -10.74 1.68
C GLN A 90 -7.19 -11.66 1.97
N ALA A 91 -6.10 -11.12 2.53
CA ALA A 91 -4.94 -11.90 2.94
C ALA A 91 -5.27 -12.88 4.09
N LYS A 92 -6.16 -12.50 5.02
CA LYS A 92 -6.63 -13.37 6.09
C LYS A 92 -7.53 -14.48 5.55
N ALA A 93 -8.50 -14.14 4.69
CA ALA A 93 -9.35 -15.12 4.03
C ALA A 93 -8.52 -16.14 3.24
N LYS A 94 -7.49 -15.70 2.50
CA LYS A 94 -6.55 -16.59 1.80
C LYS A 94 -5.77 -17.51 2.74
N LYS A 95 -5.40 -17.04 3.93
CA LYS A 95 -4.76 -17.90 4.93
C LYS A 95 -5.67 -19.03 5.42
N LEU A 96 -6.96 -18.74 5.57
CA LEU A 96 -7.95 -19.71 6.03
C LEU A 96 -8.20 -20.84 5.03
N LEU A 97 -7.91 -20.67 3.75
CA LEU A 97 -7.92 -21.74 2.75
C LEU A 97 -6.92 -22.87 3.00
N ASN A 98 -5.90 -22.65 3.83
CA ASN A 98 -4.91 -23.69 4.13
C ASN A 98 -5.43 -24.74 5.15
N TYR A 99 -6.59 -24.52 5.74
CA TYR A 99 -7.22 -25.47 6.64
C TYR A 99 -8.23 -26.34 5.89
N ASP A 100 -8.22 -27.62 6.13
CA ASP A 100 -9.17 -28.57 5.52
C ASP A 100 -10.60 -28.33 5.99
N SER A 101 -10.75 -27.79 7.20
CA SER A 101 -12.05 -27.53 7.81
C SER A 101 -11.97 -26.29 8.73
N LEU A 102 -13.03 -25.48 8.70
CA LEU A 102 -13.21 -24.34 9.57
C LEU A 102 -14.47 -24.54 10.42
N THR A 103 -14.34 -24.34 11.72
CA THR A 103 -15.49 -24.20 12.62
C THR A 103 -15.69 -22.71 12.92
N ILE A 104 -16.89 -22.20 12.69
CA ILE A 104 -17.21 -20.79 12.94
C ILE A 104 -18.22 -20.73 14.09
N LEU A 105 -17.84 -20.08 15.20
CA LEU A 105 -18.73 -19.80 16.32
C LEU A 105 -19.42 -18.46 16.11
N CYS A 106 -20.75 -18.47 16.05
CA CYS A 106 -21.58 -17.28 16.02
C CYS A 106 -22.02 -16.95 17.44
N GLY A 107 -21.56 -15.83 17.97
CA GLY A 107 -22.06 -15.28 19.24
C GLY A 107 -23.39 -14.57 19.07
N HIS A 108 -24.15 -14.50 20.16
CA HIS A 108 -25.42 -13.78 20.24
C HIS A 108 -25.56 -13.12 21.62
N TYR A 109 -26.67 -12.42 21.88
CA TYR A 109 -26.90 -11.67 23.13
C TYR A 109 -25.81 -10.63 23.36
N GLU A 110 -25.30 -10.49 24.61
CA GLU A 110 -24.16 -9.60 24.94
C GLU A 110 -22.79 -10.24 24.64
N GLY A 111 -22.78 -11.50 24.20
CA GLY A 111 -21.59 -12.26 23.84
C GLY A 111 -21.58 -13.68 24.33
N VAL A 112 -20.39 -14.26 24.36
CA VAL A 112 -20.11 -15.65 24.72
C VAL A 112 -19.27 -15.68 26.01
N ASP A 113 -19.55 -16.62 26.87
CA ASP A 113 -18.72 -16.88 28.06
C ASP A 113 -17.25 -17.05 27.65
N GLN A 114 -16.36 -16.27 28.25
CA GLN A 114 -14.95 -16.22 27.89
C GLN A 114 -14.29 -17.61 28.00
N ARG A 115 -14.71 -18.44 28.93
CA ARG A 115 -14.17 -19.81 29.11
C ARG A 115 -14.42 -20.70 27.89
N ALA A 116 -15.56 -20.53 27.21
CA ALA A 116 -15.79 -21.21 25.94
C ALA A 116 -14.82 -20.74 24.86
N ILE A 117 -14.64 -19.42 24.73
CA ILE A 117 -13.73 -18.85 23.75
C ILE A 117 -12.30 -19.36 24.00
N ASP A 118 -11.82 -19.29 25.23
CA ASP A 118 -10.47 -19.73 25.63
C ASP A 118 -10.22 -21.22 25.38
N LEU A 119 -11.27 -22.05 25.49
CA LEU A 119 -11.17 -23.50 25.28
C LEU A 119 -11.21 -23.94 23.83
N ILE A 120 -11.98 -23.24 22.98
CA ILE A 120 -12.26 -23.76 21.63
C ILE A 120 -11.80 -22.87 20.47
N ALA A 121 -11.62 -21.55 20.68
CA ALA A 121 -11.31 -20.64 19.60
C ALA A 121 -9.79 -20.55 19.35
N ASP A 122 -9.37 -20.84 18.13
CA ASP A 122 -7.99 -20.61 17.71
C ASP A 122 -7.73 -19.12 17.42
N GLU A 123 -8.77 -18.40 17.02
CA GLU A 123 -8.71 -16.96 16.78
C GLU A 123 -10.07 -16.28 16.78
N GLU A 124 -10.05 -14.95 17.02
CA GLU A 124 -11.19 -14.06 16.86
C GLU A 124 -11.05 -13.20 15.60
N ILE A 125 -12.12 -13.10 14.81
CA ILE A 125 -12.17 -12.30 13.58
C ILE A 125 -13.32 -11.30 13.64
N SER A 126 -13.00 -10.02 13.32
CA SER A 126 -13.98 -8.95 13.13
C SER A 126 -14.19 -8.66 11.63
N VAL A 127 -15.43 -8.41 11.23
CA VAL A 127 -15.75 -7.97 9.86
C VAL A 127 -15.68 -6.45 9.68
N GLY A 128 -15.45 -5.69 10.75
CA GLY A 128 -15.32 -4.22 10.68
C GLY A 128 -15.51 -3.55 12.04
N ASP A 129 -15.33 -2.24 12.06
CA ASP A 129 -15.46 -1.40 13.27
C ASP A 129 -16.93 -0.98 13.49
N TYR A 130 -17.80 -1.95 13.64
CA TYR A 130 -19.21 -1.78 13.96
C TYR A 130 -19.73 -3.03 14.69
N VAL A 131 -20.84 -2.88 15.40
CA VAL A 131 -21.47 -3.96 16.16
C VAL A 131 -22.74 -4.42 15.41
N LEU A 132 -22.91 -5.74 15.35
CA LEU A 132 -24.10 -6.41 14.81
C LEU A 132 -24.85 -7.13 15.93
N THR A 133 -26.09 -7.52 15.69
CA THR A 133 -26.94 -8.20 16.66
C THR A 133 -26.51 -9.64 16.96
N GLY A 134 -25.70 -10.26 16.08
CA GLY A 134 -25.21 -11.62 16.22
C GLY A 134 -24.04 -11.93 15.31
N GLY A 135 -23.44 -13.08 15.50
CA GLY A 135 -22.28 -13.57 14.73
C GLY A 135 -22.64 -14.23 13.39
N GLU A 136 -23.92 -14.45 13.10
CA GLU A 136 -24.39 -15.16 11.91
C GLU A 136 -24.03 -14.42 10.60
N LEU A 137 -24.35 -13.12 10.53
CA LEU A 137 -23.96 -12.30 9.37
C LEU A 137 -22.45 -12.25 9.15
N PRO A 138 -21.62 -11.98 10.19
CA PRO A 138 -20.17 -12.09 10.07
C PRO A 138 -19.68 -13.47 9.61
N ALA A 139 -20.30 -14.56 10.12
CA ALA A 139 -19.96 -15.93 9.72
C ALA A 139 -20.26 -16.18 8.24
N MET A 140 -21.39 -15.68 7.74
CA MET A 140 -21.76 -15.75 6.31
C MET A 140 -20.79 -14.96 5.45
N ILE A 141 -20.37 -13.74 5.86
CA ILE A 141 -19.36 -12.93 5.18
C ILE A 141 -18.02 -13.67 5.11
N LEU A 142 -17.57 -14.24 6.23
CA LEU A 142 -16.34 -15.02 6.28
C LEU A 142 -16.41 -16.24 5.36
N THR A 143 -17.51 -16.99 5.43
CA THR A 143 -17.74 -18.18 4.60
C THR A 143 -17.71 -17.82 3.11
N ASP A 144 -18.42 -16.79 2.67
CA ASP A 144 -18.43 -16.35 1.28
C ASP A 144 -17.02 -15.91 0.84
N ALA A 145 -16.35 -15.07 1.63
CA ALA A 145 -15.01 -14.57 1.32
C ALA A 145 -13.97 -15.69 1.17
N VAL A 146 -14.09 -16.78 1.93
CA VAL A 146 -13.19 -17.94 1.84
C VAL A 146 -13.62 -18.90 0.74
N ALA A 147 -14.90 -19.30 0.74
CA ALA A 147 -15.41 -20.32 -0.16
C ALA A 147 -15.28 -19.95 -1.65
N ARG A 148 -15.47 -18.66 -2.01
CA ARG A 148 -15.31 -18.20 -3.40
C ARG A 148 -13.91 -18.38 -3.98
N MET A 149 -12.89 -18.56 -3.13
CA MET A 149 -11.51 -18.83 -3.53
C MET A 149 -11.20 -20.34 -3.62
N VAL A 150 -12.12 -21.22 -3.24
CA VAL A 150 -11.98 -22.66 -3.42
C VAL A 150 -12.14 -23.00 -4.89
N LYS A 151 -11.21 -23.78 -5.43
CA LYS A 151 -11.24 -24.19 -6.84
C LYS A 151 -12.55 -24.86 -7.23
N GLY A 152 -13.18 -24.39 -8.30
CA GLY A 152 -14.45 -24.91 -8.80
C GLY A 152 -15.71 -24.29 -8.17
N VAL A 153 -15.59 -23.35 -7.25
CA VAL A 153 -16.72 -22.55 -6.71
C VAL A 153 -17.13 -21.48 -7.69
N LEU A 154 -16.18 -20.72 -8.24
CA LEU A 154 -16.40 -19.81 -9.36
C LEU A 154 -16.26 -20.55 -10.69
N SER A 155 -16.84 -20.00 -11.74
CA SER A 155 -16.81 -20.57 -13.09
C SER A 155 -15.43 -20.56 -13.74
N ASP A 156 -14.58 -19.66 -13.31
CA ASP A 156 -13.19 -19.50 -13.75
C ASP A 156 -12.31 -19.20 -12.54
N ASP A 157 -11.26 -19.99 -12.34
CA ASP A 157 -10.33 -19.86 -11.22
C ASP A 157 -9.53 -18.55 -11.27
N VAL A 158 -9.51 -17.84 -12.40
CA VAL A 158 -8.83 -16.54 -12.58
C VAL A 158 -9.72 -15.35 -12.19
N CYS A 159 -11.04 -15.55 -12.08
CA CYS A 159 -12.00 -14.47 -11.87
C CYS A 159 -11.76 -13.62 -10.61
N PHE A 160 -11.12 -14.16 -9.57
CA PHE A 160 -10.87 -13.40 -8.34
C PHE A 160 -9.50 -12.71 -8.30
N GLU A 161 -8.56 -13.06 -9.18
CA GLU A 161 -7.20 -12.49 -9.17
C GLU A 161 -7.17 -11.04 -9.66
N ASP A 162 -8.06 -10.70 -10.58
CA ASP A 162 -8.19 -9.36 -11.16
C ASP A 162 -9.18 -8.46 -10.41
N GLU A 163 -9.89 -9.01 -9.41
CA GLU A 163 -10.88 -8.26 -8.63
C GLU A 163 -10.25 -7.26 -7.65
N SER A 164 -11.10 -6.32 -7.18
CA SER A 164 -10.76 -5.32 -6.18
C SER A 164 -10.03 -5.92 -4.99
N ILE A 165 -8.94 -5.27 -4.57
CA ILE A 165 -8.13 -5.60 -3.37
C ILE A 165 -7.20 -6.81 -3.57
N TYR A 166 -7.56 -7.84 -4.35
CA TYR A 166 -6.73 -9.03 -4.51
C TYR A 166 -5.37 -8.70 -5.14
N GLY A 167 -5.36 -7.93 -6.23
CA GLY A 167 -4.15 -7.37 -6.86
C GLY A 167 -3.54 -6.18 -6.12
N GLY A 168 -4.19 -5.69 -5.05
CA GLY A 168 -3.78 -4.54 -4.25
C GLY A 168 -4.33 -3.19 -4.71
N LEU A 169 -5.13 -3.14 -5.76
CA LEU A 169 -5.87 -1.98 -6.25
C LEU A 169 -7.38 -2.22 -6.15
N LEU A 170 -8.16 -1.16 -6.17
CA LEU A 170 -9.58 -1.22 -6.48
C LEU A 170 -9.76 -1.40 -7.99
N GLU A 171 -10.84 -2.04 -8.37
CA GLU A 171 -11.20 -2.26 -9.76
C GLU A 171 -11.54 -0.95 -10.47
N TYR A 172 -11.31 -0.93 -11.77
CA TYR A 172 -11.69 0.18 -12.65
C TYR A 172 -13.22 0.22 -12.87
N PRO A 173 -13.80 1.38 -13.26
CA PRO A 173 -15.20 1.48 -13.61
C PRO A 173 -15.57 0.56 -14.78
N GLN A 174 -16.59 -0.25 -14.60
CA GLN A 174 -17.07 -1.18 -15.62
C GLN A 174 -18.31 -0.63 -16.33
N TYR A 175 -18.48 -0.99 -17.59
CA TYR A 175 -19.56 -0.54 -18.44
C TYR A 175 -20.19 -1.74 -19.17
N THR A 176 -21.51 -1.66 -19.40
CA THR A 176 -22.26 -2.65 -20.19
C THR A 176 -23.07 -1.95 -21.27
N ARG A 177 -23.75 -2.73 -22.11
CA ARG A 177 -24.65 -2.24 -23.17
C ARG A 177 -25.90 -1.59 -22.57
N PRO A 178 -26.46 -0.56 -23.24
CA PRO A 178 -26.06 0.06 -24.51
C PRO A 178 -24.85 1.01 -24.36
N PRO A 179 -24.14 1.41 -25.47
CA PRO A 179 -22.97 2.28 -25.44
C PRO A 179 -23.28 3.70 -24.95
N VAL A 180 -24.54 4.12 -25.07
CA VAL A 180 -25.04 5.42 -24.53
C VAL A 180 -26.25 5.14 -23.67
N TYR A 181 -26.25 5.62 -22.43
CA TYR A 181 -27.37 5.52 -21.53
C TYR A 181 -27.66 6.87 -20.87
N ARG A 182 -28.82 7.46 -21.12
CA ARG A 182 -29.24 8.77 -20.60
C ARG A 182 -28.21 9.89 -20.81
N GLY A 183 -27.58 9.92 -21.99
CA GLY A 183 -26.55 10.91 -22.35
C GLY A 183 -25.16 10.64 -21.82
N LEU A 184 -24.97 9.55 -21.06
CA LEU A 184 -23.65 9.10 -20.60
C LEU A 184 -23.09 8.04 -21.56
N GLU A 185 -21.87 8.22 -22.02
CA GLU A 185 -21.22 7.36 -23.01
C GLU A 185 -20.21 6.42 -22.35
N VAL A 186 -20.07 5.22 -22.92
CA VAL A 186 -18.94 4.32 -22.62
C VAL A 186 -17.65 4.94 -23.19
N PRO A 187 -16.54 4.98 -22.44
CA PRO A 187 -15.27 5.48 -22.96
C PRO A 187 -14.87 4.82 -24.28
N GLU A 188 -14.55 5.62 -25.30
CA GLU A 188 -14.21 5.17 -26.65
C GLU A 188 -13.12 4.11 -26.68
N VAL A 189 -12.12 4.22 -25.78
CA VAL A 189 -11.04 3.24 -25.66
C VAL A 189 -11.53 1.82 -25.42
N LEU A 190 -12.68 1.63 -24.73
CA LEU A 190 -13.26 0.34 -24.42
C LEU A 190 -14.00 -0.28 -25.61
N THR A 191 -14.41 0.53 -26.57
CA THR A 191 -15.13 0.08 -27.79
C THR A 191 -14.21 -0.07 -29.00
N GLY A 192 -12.98 0.45 -28.92
CA GLY A 192 -12.04 0.52 -30.03
C GLY A 192 -11.24 -0.76 -30.34
N GLY A 193 -11.45 -1.86 -29.60
CA GLY A 193 -10.84 -3.18 -29.86
C GLY A 193 -9.33 -3.29 -29.64
N ASN A 194 -8.62 -2.22 -29.26
CA ASN A 194 -7.18 -2.26 -28.99
C ASN A 194 -6.90 -2.71 -27.55
N THR A 195 -6.63 -4.01 -27.37
CA THR A 195 -6.39 -4.63 -26.05
C THR A 195 -5.33 -3.92 -25.23
N ALA A 196 -4.20 -3.51 -25.83
CA ALA A 196 -3.14 -2.83 -25.11
C ALA A 196 -3.58 -1.47 -24.53
N LYS A 197 -4.34 -0.68 -25.31
CA LYS A 197 -4.91 0.60 -24.84
C LYS A 197 -5.99 0.38 -23.79
N ILE A 198 -6.78 -0.68 -23.91
CA ILE A 198 -7.81 -1.06 -22.94
C ILE A 198 -7.15 -1.40 -21.60
N GLU A 199 -6.11 -2.24 -21.58
CA GLU A 199 -5.40 -2.60 -20.33
C GLU A 199 -4.68 -1.40 -19.70
N GLU A 200 -4.09 -0.53 -20.49
CA GLU A 200 -3.51 0.73 -19.98
C GLU A 200 -4.59 1.62 -19.33
N TRP A 201 -5.75 1.75 -19.98
CA TRP A 201 -6.87 2.52 -19.45
C TRP A 201 -7.41 1.92 -18.14
N LYS A 202 -7.63 0.59 -18.08
CA LYS A 202 -8.07 -0.13 -16.88
C LYS A 202 -7.13 0.15 -15.71
N LEU A 203 -5.83 -0.06 -15.90
CA LEU A 203 -4.83 0.19 -14.87
C LEU A 203 -4.84 1.65 -14.40
N LYS A 204 -4.94 2.61 -15.33
CA LYS A 204 -5.00 4.04 -15.02
C LYS A 204 -6.24 4.39 -14.18
N GLN A 205 -7.40 3.79 -14.51
CA GLN A 205 -8.62 4.00 -13.72
C GLN A 205 -8.54 3.34 -12.35
N SER A 206 -8.04 2.11 -12.24
CA SER A 206 -7.82 1.42 -10.95
C SER A 206 -6.91 2.22 -10.03
N LEU A 207 -5.81 2.77 -10.55
CA LEU A 207 -4.91 3.64 -9.79
C LEU A 207 -5.62 4.92 -9.31
N LYS A 208 -6.45 5.53 -10.18
CA LYS A 208 -7.23 6.73 -9.84
C LYS A 208 -8.22 6.45 -8.73
N VAL A 209 -9.09 5.44 -8.92
CA VAL A 209 -10.14 5.05 -7.96
C VAL A 209 -9.52 4.66 -6.61
N THR A 210 -8.43 3.88 -6.63
CA THR A 210 -7.75 3.47 -5.40
C THR A 210 -7.15 4.66 -4.66
N ARG A 211 -6.54 5.60 -5.37
CA ARG A 211 -5.97 6.80 -4.76
C ARG A 211 -7.04 7.69 -4.11
N GLU A 212 -8.19 7.82 -4.73
CA GLU A 212 -9.28 8.66 -4.25
C GLU A 212 -9.98 8.02 -3.04
N ASN A 213 -10.26 6.72 -3.08
CA ASN A 213 -11.09 6.04 -2.08
C ASN A 213 -10.30 5.28 -1.02
N ARG A 214 -9.10 4.76 -1.35
CA ARG A 214 -8.29 3.90 -0.47
C ARG A 214 -6.81 4.25 -0.55
N LYS A 215 -6.45 5.41 0.02
CA LYS A 215 -5.05 5.90 0.08
C LYS A 215 -4.08 4.90 0.72
N ASP A 216 -4.56 4.12 1.69
CA ASP A 216 -3.82 3.05 2.35
C ASP A 216 -3.39 1.96 1.36
N LEU A 217 -4.34 1.45 0.56
CA LEU A 217 -4.07 0.44 -0.49
C LEU A 217 -3.18 1.02 -1.60
N TYR A 218 -3.47 2.25 -2.04
CA TYR A 218 -2.66 2.92 -3.05
C TYR A 218 -1.19 3.03 -2.61
N THR A 219 -0.95 3.51 -1.40
CA THR A 219 0.40 3.62 -0.83
C THR A 219 1.08 2.26 -0.73
N LYS A 220 0.37 1.23 -0.28
CA LYS A 220 0.89 -0.14 -0.18
C LYS A 220 1.23 -0.72 -1.54
N TYR A 221 0.35 -0.54 -2.53
CA TYR A 221 0.57 -0.98 -3.92
C TYR A 221 1.79 -0.30 -4.52
N MET A 222 1.88 1.03 -4.38
CA MET A 222 3.01 1.80 -4.89
C MET A 222 4.34 1.39 -4.22
N ARG A 223 4.36 1.14 -2.91
CA ARG A 223 5.55 0.61 -2.20
C ARG A 223 5.96 -0.79 -2.68
N LYS A 224 5.00 -1.68 -2.99
CA LYS A 224 5.30 -3.01 -3.55
C LYS A 224 5.88 -2.89 -4.96
N LYS A 225 5.32 -2.01 -5.79
CA LYS A 225 5.82 -1.72 -7.15
C LYS A 225 7.17 -1.04 -7.14
N THR A 226 7.50 -0.18 -6.14
CA THR A 226 8.82 0.41 -5.97
C THR A 226 9.92 -0.62 -5.71
N ARG A 227 9.62 -1.79 -5.15
CA ARG A 227 10.58 -2.91 -5.05
C ARG A 227 10.94 -3.54 -6.39
N THR A 228 10.13 -3.34 -7.42
CA THR A 228 10.33 -3.78 -8.82
C THR A 228 10.69 -2.61 -9.75
N MET A 229 11.02 -1.44 -9.21
CA MET A 229 11.35 -0.25 -10.00
C MET A 229 12.70 -0.38 -10.69
N LYS A 230 12.70 -0.08 -11.95
CA LYS A 230 13.91 0.10 -12.74
C LYS A 230 14.50 1.48 -12.45
N TYR A 231 15.75 1.49 -12.00
CA TYR A 231 16.57 2.67 -12.11
C TYR A 231 17.10 2.76 -13.54
N LEU A 232 16.79 3.86 -14.21
CA LEU A 232 17.31 4.13 -15.53
C LEU A 232 18.50 5.07 -15.39
N ASN A 233 19.67 4.59 -15.80
CA ASN A 233 20.92 5.35 -15.81
C ASN A 233 21.15 6.02 -17.19
N ARG A 234 22.35 6.42 -17.48
CA ARG A 234 22.88 7.10 -18.67
C ARG A 234 22.31 6.69 -20.05
N SER A 235 21.68 5.50 -20.18
CA SER A 235 21.08 5.00 -21.42
C SER A 235 19.62 5.46 -21.63
N MET A 236 19.25 6.58 -21.03
CA MET A 236 17.89 7.12 -21.08
C MET A 236 17.52 7.55 -22.49
N SER A 237 16.35 7.12 -22.99
CA SER A 237 15.85 7.59 -24.29
C SER A 237 15.54 9.10 -24.25
N GLU A 238 15.65 9.77 -25.40
CA GLU A 238 15.32 11.19 -25.51
C GLU A 238 13.89 11.51 -25.04
N LYS A 239 12.93 10.62 -25.31
CA LYS A 239 11.56 10.73 -24.81
C LYS A 239 11.50 10.70 -23.27
N MET A 240 12.34 9.90 -22.64
CA MET A 240 12.41 9.80 -21.17
C MET A 240 13.05 11.07 -20.59
N LEU A 241 14.15 11.55 -21.18
CA LEU A 241 14.78 12.80 -20.76
C LEU A 241 13.81 13.98 -20.86
N GLY A 242 13.00 14.08 -21.92
CA GLY A 242 11.97 15.11 -22.03
C GLY A 242 10.93 15.06 -20.91
N LYS A 243 10.52 13.85 -20.47
CA LYS A 243 9.61 13.70 -19.33
C LYS A 243 10.26 14.11 -18.01
N VAL A 244 11.53 13.74 -17.79
CA VAL A 244 12.29 14.14 -16.59
C VAL A 244 12.47 15.64 -16.55
N TYR A 245 12.88 16.25 -17.67
CA TYR A 245 13.05 17.70 -17.78
C TYR A 245 11.73 18.44 -17.49
N GLY A 246 10.60 17.94 -17.97
CA GLY A 246 9.29 18.45 -17.60
C GLY A 246 8.96 18.33 -16.10
N LEU A 247 9.50 17.33 -15.41
CA LEU A 247 9.40 17.23 -13.94
C LEU A 247 10.34 18.25 -13.27
N MET A 248 11.57 18.45 -13.78
CA MET A 248 12.50 19.48 -13.30
C MET A 248 11.86 20.87 -13.34
N GLN A 249 11.30 21.26 -14.49
CA GLN A 249 10.64 22.56 -14.67
C GLN A 249 9.46 22.82 -13.71
N ARG A 250 8.80 21.77 -13.24
CA ARG A 250 7.70 21.86 -12.25
C ARG A 250 8.17 21.80 -10.80
N SER A 251 9.43 21.45 -10.56
CA SER A 251 9.97 21.20 -9.22
C SER A 251 10.98 22.23 -8.75
N PHE A 252 11.61 22.95 -9.68
CA PHE A 252 12.67 23.93 -9.40
C PHE A 252 12.39 25.28 -10.07
N PRO A 253 12.84 26.39 -9.49
CA PRO A 253 12.83 27.71 -10.12
C PRO A 253 13.57 27.70 -11.46
N LYS A 254 13.17 28.58 -12.39
CA LYS A 254 13.83 28.66 -13.71
C LYS A 254 15.31 29.04 -13.61
N ASP A 255 15.65 29.84 -12.63
CA ASP A 255 17.02 30.34 -12.42
C ASP A 255 17.98 29.25 -11.95
N GLU A 256 17.46 28.17 -11.39
CA GLU A 256 18.21 26.99 -10.94
C GLU A 256 18.30 25.89 -12.01
N LEU A 257 17.75 26.12 -13.21
CA LEU A 257 17.69 25.09 -14.25
C LEU A 257 18.51 25.49 -15.49
N ARG A 258 19.25 24.54 -16.03
CA ARG A 258 19.84 24.63 -17.36
C ARG A 258 18.76 24.53 -18.45
N THR A 259 19.04 25.02 -19.64
CA THR A 259 18.20 24.74 -20.81
C THR A 259 18.17 23.23 -21.11
N TYR A 260 17.14 22.78 -21.82
CA TYR A 260 17.03 21.36 -22.21
C TYR A 260 18.27 20.86 -22.99
N ALA A 261 18.82 21.70 -23.89
CA ALA A 261 20.00 21.34 -24.66
C ALA A 261 21.25 21.19 -23.79
N GLU A 262 21.44 22.07 -22.81
CA GLU A 262 22.54 22.00 -21.85
C GLU A 262 22.37 20.80 -20.94
N GLN A 263 21.16 20.56 -20.41
CA GLN A 263 20.86 19.38 -19.58
C GLN A 263 21.15 18.09 -20.36
N LYS A 264 20.80 18.00 -21.63
CA LYS A 264 21.11 16.87 -22.52
C LYS A 264 22.61 16.64 -22.67
N ARG A 265 23.40 17.72 -22.78
CA ARG A 265 24.89 17.63 -22.89
C ARG A 265 25.55 17.04 -21.65
N LEU A 266 24.97 17.21 -20.45
CA LEU A 266 25.55 16.67 -19.23
C LEU A 266 25.69 15.14 -19.28
N PHE A 267 24.79 14.44 -19.99
CA PHE A 267 24.87 12.98 -20.14
C PHE A 267 26.10 12.48 -20.89
N SER A 268 26.81 13.35 -21.61
CA SER A 268 28.08 13.01 -22.23
C SER A 268 29.28 13.11 -21.26
N LEU A 269 29.07 13.74 -20.08
CA LEU A 269 30.12 13.91 -19.09
C LEU A 269 30.25 12.64 -18.22
N PRO A 270 31.45 12.07 -18.07
CA PRO A 270 31.63 10.88 -17.23
C PRO A 270 31.35 11.13 -15.75
N CYS A 271 31.47 12.34 -15.27
CA CYS A 271 31.23 12.74 -13.87
C CYS A 271 29.78 13.10 -13.57
N PHE A 272 28.87 13.09 -14.56
CA PHE A 272 27.45 13.38 -14.33
C PHE A 272 26.62 12.10 -14.41
N ASP A 273 25.74 11.88 -13.43
CA ASP A 273 24.78 10.78 -13.40
C ASP A 273 23.37 11.28 -13.10
N MET A 274 22.39 10.63 -13.70
CA MET A 274 20.98 10.86 -13.39
C MET A 274 20.25 9.55 -13.30
N THR A 275 19.66 9.31 -12.14
CA THR A 275 18.89 8.12 -11.85
C THR A 275 17.42 8.47 -11.72
N VAL A 276 16.57 7.79 -12.48
CA VAL A 276 15.12 8.01 -12.53
C VAL A 276 14.39 6.83 -11.92
N LEU A 277 13.49 7.15 -11.02
CA LEU A 277 12.55 6.19 -10.46
C LEU A 277 11.24 6.28 -11.24
N GLU A 278 10.93 5.25 -12.03
CA GLU A 278 9.68 5.15 -12.77
C GLU A 278 8.84 3.94 -12.35
N ASN A 279 7.54 4.05 -12.58
CA ASN A 279 6.65 2.89 -12.66
C ASN A 279 6.20 2.73 -14.12
N PHE A 280 5.40 1.69 -14.41
CA PHE A 280 4.95 1.38 -15.78
C PHE A 280 4.24 2.52 -16.50
N THR A 281 3.77 3.54 -15.82
CA THR A 281 2.93 4.60 -16.37
C THR A 281 3.53 6.00 -16.26
N GLU A 282 4.36 6.28 -15.26
CA GLU A 282 4.85 7.64 -14.99
C GLU A 282 6.17 7.67 -14.21
N ILE A 283 6.88 8.80 -14.31
CA ILE A 283 8.05 9.10 -13.50
C ILE A 283 7.58 9.47 -12.09
N ILE A 284 8.12 8.77 -11.09
CA ILE A 284 7.87 9.03 -9.67
C ILE A 284 8.79 10.13 -9.18
N GLY A 285 10.07 10.05 -9.53
CA GLY A 285 11.07 11.02 -9.15
C GLY A 285 12.41 10.72 -9.81
N PHE A 286 13.36 11.58 -9.57
CA PHE A 286 14.73 11.43 -10.07
C PHE A 286 15.72 12.05 -9.09
N ILE A 287 16.99 11.68 -9.24
CA ILE A 287 18.15 12.32 -8.63
C ILE A 287 19.19 12.57 -9.71
N SER A 288 19.81 13.75 -9.71
CA SER A 288 21.00 14.05 -10.52
C SER A 288 22.19 14.31 -9.61
N VAL A 289 23.31 13.70 -9.92
CA VAL A 289 24.51 13.71 -9.09
C VAL A 289 25.75 13.91 -9.95
N TRP A 290 26.67 14.71 -9.43
CA TRP A 290 28.01 14.86 -9.97
C TRP A 290 28.99 14.04 -9.11
N ASP A 291 29.80 13.22 -9.75
CA ASP A 291 30.91 12.48 -9.15
C ASP A 291 32.17 13.34 -9.29
N LEU A 292 32.53 13.99 -8.19
CA LEU A 292 33.61 14.98 -8.15
C LEU A 292 34.78 14.46 -7.32
N ASP A 293 35.91 15.15 -7.38
CA ASP A 293 37.09 14.77 -6.63
C ASP A 293 36.83 14.84 -5.11
N GLY A 294 36.85 13.70 -4.47
CA GLY A 294 36.65 13.53 -3.02
C GLY A 294 35.19 13.56 -2.52
N PHE A 295 34.21 13.87 -3.37
CA PHE A 295 32.79 13.89 -2.94
C PHE A 295 31.80 13.73 -4.09
N ARG A 296 30.54 13.42 -3.76
CA ARG A 296 29.41 13.42 -4.72
C ARG A 296 28.46 14.56 -4.42
N TYR A 297 28.18 15.37 -5.42
CA TYR A 297 27.29 16.50 -5.31
C TYR A 297 25.90 16.16 -5.87
N VAL A 298 24.88 16.17 -5.00
CA VAL A 298 23.47 16.00 -5.37
C VAL A 298 22.94 17.35 -5.84
N GLU A 299 22.83 17.52 -7.15
CA GLU A 299 22.36 18.77 -7.74
C GLU A 299 20.85 18.91 -7.68
N HIS A 300 20.11 17.84 -8.06
CA HIS A 300 18.66 17.85 -8.04
C HIS A 300 18.11 16.53 -7.47
N LEU A 301 17.13 16.65 -6.58
CA LEU A 301 16.31 15.54 -6.10
C LEU A 301 14.84 15.99 -6.15
N ALA A 302 14.02 15.35 -6.98
CA ALA A 302 12.61 15.69 -7.07
C ALA A 302 11.70 14.46 -7.13
N VAL A 303 10.54 14.59 -6.49
CA VAL A 303 9.43 13.64 -6.55
C VAL A 303 8.23 14.34 -7.15
N SER A 304 7.55 13.70 -8.09
CA SER A 304 6.36 14.25 -8.73
C SER A 304 5.29 14.60 -7.70
N ALA A 305 4.54 15.66 -7.92
CA ALA A 305 3.55 16.18 -6.96
C ALA A 305 2.56 15.11 -6.47
N LYS A 306 2.18 14.18 -7.34
CA LYS A 306 1.26 13.08 -7.02
C LYS A 306 1.82 12.07 -6.02
N HIS A 307 3.15 12.00 -5.87
CA HIS A 307 3.86 11.01 -5.07
C HIS A 307 4.60 11.61 -3.87
N ARG A 308 4.49 12.93 -3.66
CA ARG A 308 5.07 13.59 -2.47
C ARG A 308 4.42 13.10 -1.18
N GLY A 309 5.17 13.12 -0.09
CA GLY A 309 4.71 12.64 1.21
C GLY A 309 4.65 11.10 1.37
N MET A 310 5.04 10.33 0.33
CA MET A 310 5.01 8.86 0.34
C MET A 310 6.37 8.21 0.62
N GLY A 311 7.39 9.00 0.99
CA GLY A 311 8.73 8.51 1.32
C GLY A 311 9.65 8.23 0.12
N TYR A 312 9.23 8.58 -1.10
CA TYR A 312 10.03 8.31 -2.31
C TYR A 312 11.32 9.13 -2.40
N GLY A 313 11.32 10.37 -1.93
CA GLY A 313 12.54 11.20 -1.90
C GLY A 313 13.64 10.55 -1.06
N SER A 314 13.29 10.13 0.17
CA SER A 314 14.21 9.41 1.05
C SER A 314 14.68 8.09 0.43
N LYS A 315 13.77 7.37 -0.25
CA LYS A 315 14.11 6.11 -0.90
C LYS A 315 15.11 6.31 -2.04
N ILE A 316 14.85 7.26 -2.96
CA ILE A 316 15.72 7.55 -4.10
C ILE A 316 17.13 7.89 -3.62
N LEU A 317 17.25 8.79 -2.64
CA LEU A 317 18.53 9.22 -2.13
C LEU A 317 19.27 8.09 -1.41
N LYS A 318 18.62 7.33 -0.54
CA LYS A 318 19.21 6.18 0.17
C LYS A 318 19.68 5.09 -0.80
N ASP A 319 18.84 4.73 -1.78
CA ASP A 319 19.17 3.69 -2.76
C ASP A 319 20.36 4.15 -3.64
N TYR A 320 20.39 5.43 -4.01
CA TYR A 320 21.51 6.00 -4.77
C TYR A 320 22.82 5.95 -3.94
N MET A 321 22.79 6.46 -2.71
CA MET A 321 23.96 6.46 -1.82
C MET A 321 24.47 5.04 -1.54
N SER A 322 23.56 4.08 -1.35
CA SER A 322 23.93 2.66 -1.13
C SER A 322 24.56 1.99 -2.37
N SER A 323 24.13 2.40 -3.57
CA SER A 323 24.64 1.85 -4.85
C SER A 323 25.93 2.51 -5.30
N HIS A 324 26.24 3.68 -4.79
CA HIS A 324 27.37 4.52 -5.17
C HIS A 324 28.10 5.01 -3.91
N PRO A 325 28.81 4.15 -3.18
CA PRO A 325 29.49 4.57 -1.96
C PRO A 325 30.49 5.72 -2.27
N SER A 326 30.51 6.69 -1.39
CA SER A 326 31.39 7.86 -1.42
C SER A 326 31.71 8.26 0.01
N GLU A 327 32.89 8.82 0.24
CA GLU A 327 33.28 9.32 1.55
C GLU A 327 32.35 10.45 1.99
N ARG A 328 31.89 11.28 1.05
CA ARG A 328 31.05 12.43 1.33
C ARG A 328 30.02 12.68 0.23
N TYR A 329 28.79 12.94 0.64
CA TYR A 329 27.75 13.51 -0.22
C TYR A 329 27.50 14.94 0.18
N VAL A 330 27.34 15.82 -0.81
CA VAL A 330 27.14 17.28 -0.64
C VAL A 330 25.89 17.68 -1.40
N LEU A 331 25.13 18.61 -0.86
CA LEU A 331 24.00 19.26 -1.54
C LEU A 331 23.82 20.70 -1.07
N GLU A 332 23.07 21.45 -1.82
CA GLU A 332 22.72 22.84 -1.56
C GLU A 332 21.27 22.95 -1.07
N VAL A 333 21.01 23.79 -0.07
CA VAL A 333 19.68 24.06 0.46
C VAL A 333 19.50 25.56 0.70
N GLU A 334 18.26 26.02 0.62
CA GLU A 334 17.91 27.37 1.07
C GLU A 334 18.17 27.51 2.58
N PRO A 335 18.65 28.69 3.05
CA PRO A 335 18.76 28.95 4.47
C PRO A 335 17.42 28.71 5.18
N PRO A 336 17.38 28.09 6.38
CA PRO A 336 16.14 27.69 7.06
C PRO A 336 15.39 28.89 7.69
N ARG A 337 14.91 29.81 6.85
CA ARG A 337 14.24 31.05 7.27
C ARG A 337 12.72 30.88 7.43
N ASP A 338 12.11 29.98 6.65
CA ASP A 338 10.67 29.70 6.69
C ASP A 338 10.37 28.22 6.98
N GLU A 339 9.09 27.88 7.15
CA GLU A 339 8.65 26.52 7.45
C GLU A 339 8.96 25.49 6.36
N VAL A 340 9.07 25.92 5.10
CA VAL A 340 9.35 25.01 3.98
C VAL A 340 10.83 24.68 3.92
N SER A 341 11.70 25.71 4.01
CA SER A 341 13.16 25.54 4.05
C SER A 341 13.61 24.76 5.31
N LYS A 342 13.02 25.02 6.49
CA LYS A 342 13.26 24.24 7.70
C LYS A 342 12.92 22.76 7.52
N LYS A 343 11.73 22.43 6.99
CA LYS A 343 11.34 21.04 6.70
C LYS A 343 12.26 20.37 5.69
N ARG A 344 12.83 21.11 4.75
CA ARG A 344 13.81 20.61 3.78
C ARG A 344 15.12 20.24 4.46
N VAL A 345 15.64 21.10 5.34
CA VAL A 345 16.83 20.82 6.14
C VAL A 345 16.59 19.60 7.02
N GLU A 346 15.50 19.54 7.79
CA GLU A 346 15.14 18.37 8.61
C GLU A 346 15.03 17.06 7.80
N PHE A 347 14.55 17.15 6.56
CA PHE A 347 14.47 16.00 5.67
C PHE A 347 15.86 15.43 5.38
N TYR A 348 16.84 16.27 5.07
CA TYR A 348 18.20 15.84 4.79
C TYR A 348 18.96 15.44 6.06
N GLU A 349 18.73 16.08 7.19
CA GLU A 349 19.30 15.68 8.49
C GLU A 349 18.89 14.24 8.87
N LYS A 350 17.61 13.87 8.67
CA LYS A 350 17.12 12.49 8.86
C LYS A 350 17.77 11.46 7.91
N LEU A 351 18.47 11.94 6.89
CA LEU A 351 19.21 11.12 5.92
C LEU A 351 20.73 11.15 6.14
N GLY A 352 21.18 11.77 7.25
CA GLY A 352 22.58 11.80 7.69
C GLY A 352 23.39 12.98 7.15
N PHE A 353 22.73 14.02 6.63
CA PHE A 353 23.40 15.26 6.26
C PHE A 353 23.46 16.23 7.43
N THR A 354 24.54 17.00 7.51
CA THR A 354 24.74 18.08 8.48
C THR A 354 24.73 19.42 7.76
N LEU A 355 23.95 20.38 8.25
CA LEU A 355 23.94 21.74 7.75
C LEU A 355 25.21 22.48 8.20
N ASN A 356 25.81 23.24 7.26
CA ASN A 356 26.98 24.06 7.53
C ASN A 356 26.61 25.54 7.44
N ASP A 357 27.05 26.34 8.39
CA ASP A 357 26.67 27.76 8.54
C ASP A 357 27.51 28.71 7.69
N TYR A 358 28.45 28.21 6.89
CA TYR A 358 29.24 29.05 6.00
C TYR A 358 28.38 29.75 4.96
N GLU A 359 28.71 31.00 4.66
CA GLU A 359 28.06 31.75 3.58
C GLU A 359 28.41 31.15 2.23
N TYR A 360 27.38 30.84 1.47
CA TYR A 360 27.51 30.26 0.15
C TYR A 360 26.52 30.90 -0.82
N ILE A 361 27.05 31.35 -1.95
CA ILE A 361 26.25 31.93 -3.04
C ILE A 361 26.37 31.01 -4.24
N GLN A 362 25.27 30.38 -4.63
CA GLN A 362 25.23 29.55 -5.84
C GLN A 362 25.35 30.48 -7.07
N PRO A 363 26.35 30.22 -7.95
CA PRO A 363 26.44 30.93 -9.21
C PRO A 363 25.21 30.68 -10.09
N ALA A 364 24.70 31.71 -10.74
CA ALA A 364 23.56 31.60 -11.64
C ALA A 364 23.82 30.62 -12.79
N LEU A 365 22.93 29.66 -12.96
CA LEU A 365 22.84 28.81 -14.17
C LEU A 365 22.10 29.56 -15.29
N SER A 366 21.03 30.27 -14.92
CA SER A 366 20.30 31.18 -15.80
C SER A 366 19.60 32.24 -14.93
N GLY A 367 19.99 33.49 -14.94
CA GLY A 367 19.33 34.54 -14.16
C GLY A 367 20.15 35.09 -13.01
N LYS A 368 19.71 34.94 -11.75
CA LYS A 368 20.35 35.57 -10.58
C LYS A 368 21.08 34.53 -9.70
N GLU A 369 22.13 35.02 -9.06
CA GLU A 369 22.80 34.26 -7.99
C GLU A 369 21.83 34.04 -6.80
N VAL A 370 21.96 32.89 -6.16
CA VAL A 370 21.06 32.48 -5.06
C VAL A 370 21.87 32.24 -3.79
N GLU A 371 21.44 32.82 -2.67
CA GLU A 371 22.00 32.50 -1.37
C GLU A 371 21.52 31.12 -0.92
N LEU A 372 22.45 30.19 -0.73
CA LEU A 372 22.18 28.83 -0.25
C LEU A 372 23.08 28.48 0.94
N ARG A 373 22.94 27.27 1.45
CA ARG A 373 23.84 26.65 2.43
C ARG A 373 24.22 25.27 1.91
N ILE A 374 25.38 24.81 2.30
CA ILE A 374 25.88 23.46 1.98
C ILE A 374 25.52 22.52 3.12
N MET A 375 24.91 21.38 2.78
CA MET A 375 24.80 20.24 3.68
C MET A 375 25.70 19.12 3.19
N ALA A 376 26.31 18.38 4.14
CA ALA A 376 27.21 17.27 3.83
C ALA A 376 26.99 16.07 4.74
N THR A 377 27.22 14.85 4.21
CA THR A 377 27.31 13.64 5.06
C THR A 377 28.70 13.55 5.70
N GLY A 378 28.85 12.73 6.75
CA GLY A 378 30.14 12.56 7.43
C GLY A 378 30.48 13.66 8.44
N GLY A 379 29.48 14.45 8.87
CA GLY A 379 29.63 15.50 9.87
C GLY A 379 29.82 16.90 9.29
N ALA A 380 30.04 17.88 10.17
CA ALA A 380 30.28 19.27 9.80
C ALA A 380 31.60 19.42 9.02
N LEU A 381 31.61 20.35 8.07
CA LEU A 381 32.80 20.68 7.28
C LEU A 381 33.72 21.61 8.06
N SER A 382 35.04 21.41 7.95
CA SER A 382 35.99 22.45 8.28
C SER A 382 35.94 23.57 7.21
N GLU A 383 36.48 24.75 7.54
CA GLU A 383 36.55 25.87 6.60
C GLU A 383 37.36 25.54 5.34
N GLU A 384 38.43 24.75 5.50
CA GLU A 384 39.26 24.26 4.40
C GLU A 384 38.49 23.32 3.47
N GLU A 385 37.77 22.34 4.05
CA GLU A 385 36.92 21.42 3.29
C GLU A 385 35.80 22.18 2.55
N PHE A 386 35.14 23.12 3.24
CA PHE A 386 34.10 23.95 2.62
C PHE A 386 34.63 24.76 1.44
N ASN A 387 35.78 25.43 1.61
CA ASN A 387 36.40 26.22 0.52
C ASN A 387 36.85 25.34 -0.65
N GLY A 388 37.36 24.12 -0.38
CA GLY A 388 37.70 23.13 -1.39
C GLY A 388 36.47 22.70 -2.20
N ILE A 389 35.37 22.33 -1.52
CA ILE A 389 34.10 21.95 -2.16
C ILE A 389 33.57 23.10 -3.00
N ARG A 390 33.49 24.32 -2.45
CA ARG A 390 33.03 25.52 -3.16
C ARG A 390 33.84 25.75 -4.44
N LYS A 391 35.16 25.64 -4.38
CA LYS A 391 36.04 25.79 -5.54
C LYS A 391 35.72 24.78 -6.64
N ILE A 392 35.53 23.51 -6.28
CA ILE A 392 35.22 22.47 -7.25
C ILE A 392 33.81 22.69 -7.85
N LEU A 393 32.79 23.02 -7.04
CA LEU A 393 31.45 23.30 -7.53
C LEU A 393 31.44 24.46 -8.53
N TYR A 394 32.11 25.56 -8.19
CA TYR A 394 32.19 26.74 -9.08
C TYR A 394 32.87 26.41 -10.41
N GLY A 395 34.02 25.75 -10.37
CA GLY A 395 34.80 25.44 -11.56
C GLY A 395 34.19 24.38 -12.47
N VAL A 396 33.66 23.32 -11.88
CA VAL A 396 33.18 22.15 -12.65
C VAL A 396 31.69 22.22 -12.96
N VAL A 397 30.86 22.47 -11.94
CA VAL A 397 29.40 22.44 -12.10
C VAL A 397 28.87 23.71 -12.71
N TYR A 398 29.33 24.86 -12.20
CA TYR A 398 28.83 26.20 -12.62
C TYR A 398 29.72 26.87 -13.66
N LYS A 399 30.92 26.35 -13.92
CA LYS A 399 31.89 26.90 -14.90
C LYS A 399 32.21 28.37 -14.68
N LYS A 400 32.22 28.81 -13.43
CA LYS A 400 32.56 30.17 -13.02
C LYS A 400 34.01 30.18 -12.54
N ALA A 401 34.82 31.13 -13.06
CA ALA A 401 36.16 31.35 -12.51
C ALA A 401 36.03 31.83 -11.05
N ILE A 402 36.93 31.36 -10.19
CA ILE A 402 37.05 31.85 -8.81
C ILE A 402 38.20 32.84 -8.84
N ASP A 403 37.91 34.11 -8.54
CA ASP A 403 38.91 35.14 -8.27
C ASP A 403 39.62 34.86 -6.94
#